data_7614e5077d840f4cc1e35e30fdd75f20
#
_entry.id   7614e5077d840f4cc1e35e30fdd75f20
#
_cell.length_a   1.000
_cell.length_b   1.000
_cell.length_c   1.000
_cell.angle_alpha   90.00
_cell.angle_beta   90.00
_cell.angle_gamma   90.00
#
_symmetry.space_group_name_H-M   'P 1'
#
loop_
_entity.id
_entity.type
_entity.pdbx_description
1 polymer ?
#
loop_
_entity_poly.entity_id
_entity_poly.type
_entity_poly.pdbx_seq_one_letter_code
_entity_poly.pdbx_strand_id
1 'polypeptide(L)'
;MKRILLLLTLLCIINLNLNALTMKEKIQQDLSKVGVKQEIIDETVKLDKKFAEGFVKEDDKDEKATESKDEWEKLYQKDKRNYVALERLIESYFLTEISNDPQKKKYVSEYLKMDIPEDRKNFVLGRDFWNYSENKEKKNEYFEKVKKISNNQYYLKTIDFFEYLSKETENIKEDGNPKLMKQKIDEITQKMDEIDKILDNKNLLEKYRISDEEAYSDQLTFFMVGGILKAVTGDTEGMVNDFINKIANKKISKEVAEYNKNKEMMTVMTIQMAMAFKGFFGEMSEKEITKLEKLAKKLQDTEMYKRINMTSVNDKNNGK
;
A
#
# COMPACT_ATOMS: atom_id res chain seq x y z
N MET A 1 -18.42 -32.02 30.87
CA MET A 1 -17.07 -31.89 30.33
C MET A 1 -16.94 -32.28 28.84
N LYS A 2 -17.27 -33.52 28.42
CA LYS A 2 -17.13 -33.91 26.97
C LYS A 2 -17.87 -33.01 25.97
N ARG A 3 -19.07 -32.52 26.30
CA ARG A 3 -19.85 -31.62 25.41
C ARG A 3 -19.25 -30.21 25.32
N ILE A 4 -18.63 -29.71 26.41
CA ILE A 4 -17.95 -28.42 26.40
C ILE A 4 -16.64 -28.51 25.58
N LEU A 5 -15.92 -29.63 25.72
CA LEU A 5 -14.71 -29.87 24.92
C LEU A 5 -15.02 -30.00 23.43
N LEU A 6 -16.14 -30.65 23.09
CA LEU A 6 -16.63 -30.78 21.69
C LEU A 6 -17.02 -29.41 21.13
N LEU A 7 -17.69 -28.56 21.92
CA LEU A 7 -18.06 -27.20 21.51
C LEU A 7 -16.82 -26.32 21.33
N LEU A 8 -15.82 -26.43 22.23
CA LEU A 8 -14.55 -25.72 22.10
C LEU A 8 -13.75 -26.20 20.89
N THR A 9 -13.75 -27.52 20.61
CA THR A 9 -13.12 -28.06 19.39
C THR A 9 -13.83 -27.63 18.13
N LEU A 10 -15.17 -27.59 18.12
CA LEU A 10 -15.94 -27.05 17.00
C LEU A 10 -15.69 -25.54 16.79
N LEU A 11 -15.63 -24.76 17.86
CA LEU A 11 -15.28 -23.34 17.80
C LEU A 11 -13.85 -23.11 17.30
N CYS A 12 -12.89 -23.95 17.71
CA CYS A 12 -11.52 -23.92 17.19
C CYS A 12 -11.46 -24.32 15.69
N ILE A 13 -12.27 -25.29 15.26
CA ILE A 13 -12.32 -25.71 13.84
C ILE A 13 -12.98 -24.65 12.98
N ILE A 14 -14.01 -23.95 13.49
CA ILE A 14 -14.66 -22.84 12.79
C ILE A 14 -13.71 -21.63 12.65
N ASN A 15 -12.85 -21.38 13.66
CA ASN A 15 -11.86 -20.31 13.59
C ASN A 15 -10.62 -20.63 12.72
N LEU A 16 -10.42 -21.89 12.31
CA LEU A 16 -9.26 -22.29 11.52
C LEU A 16 -9.41 -22.08 10.00
N ASN A 17 -10.59 -21.65 9.52
CA ASN A 17 -10.85 -21.47 8.08
C ASN A 17 -11.29 -20.07 7.66
N LEU A 18 -11.16 -19.06 8.54
CA LEU A 18 -11.34 -17.67 8.13
C LEU A 18 -10.01 -17.18 7.50
N ASN A 19 -9.78 -17.54 6.25
CA ASN A 19 -8.79 -16.86 5.44
C ASN A 19 -9.39 -15.51 5.05
N ALA A 20 -8.65 -14.42 5.23
CA ALA A 20 -9.02 -13.16 4.63
C ALA A 20 -9.15 -13.36 3.10
N LEU A 21 -10.03 -12.56 2.48
CA LEU A 21 -10.25 -12.64 1.03
C LEU A 21 -8.94 -12.35 0.30
N THR A 22 -8.61 -13.18 -0.69
CA THR A 22 -7.58 -12.80 -1.66
C THR A 22 -8.11 -11.69 -2.58
N MET A 23 -7.22 -10.91 -3.20
CA MET A 23 -7.62 -9.89 -4.18
C MET A 23 -8.45 -10.50 -5.31
N LYS A 24 -8.07 -11.69 -5.79
CA LYS A 24 -8.83 -12.42 -6.78
C LYS A 24 -10.27 -12.68 -6.32
N GLU A 25 -10.46 -13.25 -5.12
CA GLU A 25 -11.78 -13.55 -4.58
C GLU A 25 -12.59 -12.28 -4.35
N LYS A 26 -11.97 -11.22 -3.88
CA LYS A 26 -12.59 -9.92 -3.70
C LYS A 26 -13.11 -9.36 -5.03
N ILE A 27 -12.29 -9.30 -6.07
CA ILE A 27 -12.68 -8.84 -7.40
C ILE A 27 -13.84 -9.70 -7.96
N GLN A 28 -13.73 -11.03 -7.84
CA GLN A 28 -14.76 -11.95 -8.32
C GLN A 28 -16.09 -11.71 -7.61
N GLN A 29 -16.09 -11.65 -6.29
CA GLN A 29 -17.30 -11.42 -5.50
C GLN A 29 -17.92 -10.05 -5.77
N ASP A 30 -17.10 -9.02 -5.83
CA ASP A 30 -17.53 -7.64 -5.97
C ASP A 30 -18.14 -7.39 -7.35
N LEU A 31 -17.49 -7.83 -8.42
CA LEU A 31 -17.99 -7.66 -9.80
C LEU A 31 -19.18 -8.56 -10.12
N SER A 32 -19.22 -9.78 -9.55
CA SER A 32 -20.38 -10.65 -9.69
C SER A 32 -21.66 -10.04 -9.09
N LYS A 33 -21.55 -9.34 -7.95
CA LYS A 33 -22.69 -8.66 -7.31
C LYS A 33 -23.33 -7.60 -8.19
N VAL A 34 -22.52 -6.89 -8.98
CA VAL A 34 -23.02 -5.87 -9.92
C VAL A 34 -23.31 -6.44 -11.31
N GLY A 35 -23.25 -7.77 -11.47
CA GLY A 35 -23.66 -8.49 -12.67
C GLY A 35 -22.70 -8.43 -13.84
N VAL A 36 -21.40 -8.18 -13.60
CA VAL A 36 -20.36 -8.28 -14.61
C VAL A 36 -20.20 -9.76 -15.03
N LYS A 37 -20.02 -10.00 -16.32
CA LYS A 37 -19.84 -11.35 -16.86
C LYS A 37 -18.53 -11.98 -16.39
N GLN A 38 -18.52 -13.31 -16.15
CA GLN A 38 -17.36 -14.04 -15.63
C GLN A 38 -16.10 -13.86 -16.48
N GLU A 39 -16.23 -13.87 -17.80
CA GLU A 39 -15.10 -13.64 -18.72
C GLU A 39 -14.41 -12.29 -18.47
N ILE A 40 -15.19 -11.23 -18.24
CA ILE A 40 -14.65 -9.88 -17.96
C ILE A 40 -14.05 -9.84 -16.54
N ILE A 41 -14.63 -10.55 -15.58
CA ILE A 41 -14.09 -10.70 -14.24
C ILE A 41 -12.72 -11.35 -14.29
N ASP A 42 -12.57 -12.45 -15.05
CA ASP A 42 -11.30 -13.18 -15.18
C ASP A 42 -10.22 -12.32 -15.87
N GLU A 43 -10.60 -11.54 -16.89
CA GLU A 43 -9.71 -10.56 -17.52
C GLU A 43 -9.28 -9.47 -16.51
N THR A 44 -10.22 -8.99 -15.68
CA THR A 44 -9.93 -7.97 -14.64
C THR A 44 -8.91 -8.49 -13.64
N VAL A 45 -9.11 -9.71 -13.11
CA VAL A 45 -8.18 -10.35 -12.18
C VAL A 45 -6.79 -10.52 -12.81
N LYS A 46 -6.73 -10.95 -14.06
CA LYS A 46 -5.47 -11.12 -14.78
C LYS A 46 -4.72 -9.80 -14.97
N LEU A 47 -5.46 -8.74 -15.33
CA LEU A 47 -4.88 -7.43 -15.53
C LEU A 47 -4.43 -6.80 -14.21
N ASP A 48 -5.21 -6.92 -13.13
CA ASP A 48 -4.84 -6.42 -11.82
C ASP A 48 -3.56 -7.09 -11.29
N LYS A 49 -3.42 -8.41 -11.48
CA LYS A 49 -2.17 -9.11 -11.17
C LYS A 49 -1.00 -8.61 -12.01
N LYS A 50 -1.18 -8.43 -13.34
CA LYS A 50 -0.16 -7.89 -14.24
C LYS A 50 0.27 -6.47 -13.81
N PHE A 51 -0.68 -5.64 -13.40
CA PHE A 51 -0.43 -4.29 -12.91
C PHE A 51 0.39 -4.30 -11.63
N ALA A 52 0.03 -5.13 -10.64
CA ALA A 52 0.80 -5.32 -9.41
C ALA A 52 2.24 -5.83 -9.67
N GLU A 53 2.43 -6.68 -10.69
CA GLU A 53 3.76 -7.15 -11.13
C GLU A 53 4.56 -6.08 -11.89
N GLY A 54 3.89 -5.15 -12.56
CA GLY A 54 4.50 -4.17 -13.46
C GLY A 54 5.35 -3.11 -12.76
N PHE A 55 5.02 -2.76 -11.52
CA PHE A 55 5.84 -1.84 -10.70
C PHE A 55 7.27 -2.34 -10.42
N VAL A 56 7.53 -3.60 -10.69
CA VAL A 56 8.84 -4.26 -10.46
C VAL A 56 9.78 -4.15 -11.67
N LYS A 57 9.29 -3.75 -12.85
CA LYS A 57 10.09 -3.68 -14.07
C LYS A 57 10.42 -2.23 -14.43
N GLU A 58 11.62 -1.79 -14.10
CA GLU A 58 12.07 -0.39 -14.13
C GLU A 58 12.39 0.21 -15.52
N ASP A 59 12.48 -0.60 -16.58
CA ASP A 59 13.13 -0.15 -17.82
C ASP A 59 12.29 0.77 -18.74
N ASP A 60 10.95 0.93 -18.51
CA ASP A 60 10.07 1.76 -19.33
C ASP A 60 8.83 2.25 -18.54
N LYS A 61 9.03 3.11 -17.55
CA LYS A 61 7.94 3.55 -16.64
C LYS A 61 6.80 4.26 -17.37
N ASP A 62 7.11 5.12 -18.30
CA ASP A 62 6.11 5.94 -19.00
C ASP A 62 5.32 5.14 -20.05
N GLU A 63 5.97 4.25 -20.79
CA GLU A 63 5.33 3.41 -21.80
C GLU A 63 4.40 2.37 -21.17
N LYS A 64 4.84 1.71 -20.08
CA LYS A 64 4.05 0.71 -19.36
C LYS A 64 2.87 1.29 -18.56
N ALA A 65 3.03 2.49 -18.02
CA ALA A 65 1.91 3.19 -17.38
C ALA A 65 0.83 3.54 -18.41
N THR A 66 1.24 3.95 -19.61
CA THR A 66 0.33 4.24 -20.72
C THR A 66 -0.34 2.97 -21.26
N GLU A 67 0.40 1.89 -21.46
CA GLU A 67 -0.17 0.60 -21.88
C GLU A 67 -1.18 0.06 -20.84
N SER A 68 -0.86 0.12 -19.56
CA SER A 68 -1.77 -0.29 -18.49
C SER A 68 -3.06 0.52 -18.48
N LYS A 69 -2.97 1.84 -18.69
CA LYS A 69 -4.12 2.72 -18.79
C LYS A 69 -5.03 2.31 -19.95
N ASP A 70 -4.47 2.06 -21.12
CA ASP A 70 -5.24 1.65 -22.30
C ASP A 70 -5.91 0.27 -22.12
N GLU A 71 -5.24 -0.66 -21.45
CA GLU A 71 -5.80 -1.97 -21.12
C GLU A 71 -6.98 -1.84 -20.13
N TRP A 72 -6.85 -1.01 -19.08
CA TRP A 72 -7.93 -0.73 -18.14
C TRP A 72 -9.09 -0.01 -18.81
N GLU A 73 -8.83 0.93 -19.70
CA GLU A 73 -9.87 1.60 -20.45
C GLU A 73 -10.64 0.61 -21.33
N LYS A 74 -9.95 -0.23 -22.11
CA LYS A 74 -10.57 -1.26 -22.95
C LYS A 74 -11.44 -2.18 -22.12
N LEU A 75 -10.97 -2.59 -20.94
CA LEU A 75 -11.72 -3.49 -20.04
C LEU A 75 -12.98 -2.80 -19.48
N TYR A 76 -12.87 -1.55 -19.06
CA TYR A 76 -14.02 -0.73 -18.64
C TYR A 76 -15.03 -0.48 -19.77
N GLN A 77 -14.57 -0.32 -21.01
CA GLN A 77 -15.48 -0.17 -22.16
C GLN A 77 -16.26 -1.46 -22.47
N LYS A 78 -15.72 -2.65 -22.17
CA LYS A 78 -16.43 -3.94 -22.37
C LYS A 78 -17.64 -4.07 -21.44
N ASP A 79 -17.53 -3.59 -20.19
CA ASP A 79 -18.65 -3.56 -19.24
C ASP A 79 -18.51 -2.38 -18.28
N LYS A 80 -19.38 -1.39 -18.43
CA LYS A 80 -19.41 -0.15 -17.64
C LYS A 80 -19.73 -0.36 -16.15
N ARG A 81 -20.13 -1.56 -15.73
CA ARG A 81 -20.34 -1.93 -14.33
C ARG A 81 -19.04 -2.38 -13.66
N ASN A 82 -17.96 -2.57 -14.43
CA ASN A 82 -16.65 -2.95 -13.91
C ASN A 82 -15.97 -1.75 -13.22
N TYR A 83 -16.40 -1.50 -11.98
CA TYR A 83 -15.85 -0.40 -11.19
C TYR A 83 -14.38 -0.61 -10.78
N VAL A 84 -13.89 -1.88 -10.70
CA VAL A 84 -12.49 -2.16 -10.43
C VAL A 84 -11.60 -1.65 -11.55
N ALA A 85 -11.98 -1.92 -12.82
CA ALA A 85 -11.26 -1.36 -13.95
C ALA A 85 -11.30 0.17 -13.97
N LEU A 86 -12.41 0.76 -13.54
CA LEU A 86 -12.54 2.21 -13.46
C LEU A 86 -11.70 2.81 -12.30
N GLU A 87 -11.64 2.16 -11.14
CA GLU A 87 -10.74 2.56 -10.03
C GLU A 87 -9.28 2.56 -10.50
N ARG A 88 -8.82 1.49 -11.15
CA ARG A 88 -7.45 1.39 -11.67
C ARG A 88 -7.16 2.41 -12.79
N LEU A 89 -8.14 2.67 -13.62
CA LEU A 89 -8.05 3.69 -14.65
C LEU A 89 -7.89 5.10 -14.03
N ILE A 90 -8.70 5.43 -13.03
CA ILE A 90 -8.57 6.68 -12.27
C ILE A 90 -7.19 6.76 -11.61
N GLU A 91 -6.75 5.70 -10.93
CA GLU A 91 -5.44 5.61 -10.29
C GLU A 91 -4.30 5.86 -11.29
N SER A 92 -4.36 5.28 -12.50
CA SER A 92 -3.34 5.47 -13.54
C SER A 92 -3.20 6.92 -14.03
N TYR A 93 -4.26 7.72 -13.97
CA TYR A 93 -4.19 9.16 -14.26
C TYR A 93 -3.52 9.98 -13.15
N PHE A 94 -3.41 9.43 -11.94
CA PHE A 94 -2.69 10.09 -10.85
C PHE A 94 -1.18 9.85 -10.91
N LEU A 95 -0.77 8.72 -11.47
CA LEU A 95 0.64 8.40 -11.66
C LEU A 95 1.31 9.25 -12.75
N THR A 96 0.50 9.85 -13.63
CA THR A 96 0.97 10.76 -14.67
C THR A 96 0.50 12.16 -14.33
N GLU A 97 1.32 13.13 -14.03
CA GLU A 97 1.08 14.53 -13.59
C GLU A 97 -0.13 15.31 -14.18
N ILE A 98 -1.11 14.62 -14.75
CA ILE A 98 -2.25 15.18 -15.48
C ILE A 98 -3.48 15.32 -14.56
N SER A 99 -3.34 16.09 -13.48
CA SER A 99 -4.42 16.29 -12.50
C SER A 99 -5.68 16.93 -13.09
N ASN A 100 -5.56 17.68 -14.17
CA ASN A 100 -6.64 18.42 -14.81
C ASN A 100 -7.17 17.82 -16.12
N ASP A 101 -6.81 16.57 -16.45
CA ASP A 101 -7.28 15.91 -17.66
C ASP A 101 -8.83 15.82 -17.68
N PRO A 102 -9.49 16.31 -18.73
CA PRO A 102 -10.94 16.21 -18.88
C PRO A 102 -11.46 14.78 -18.82
N GLN A 103 -10.68 13.82 -19.31
CA GLN A 103 -11.04 12.40 -19.31
C GLN A 103 -11.06 11.83 -17.88
N LYS A 104 -10.11 12.22 -17.03
CA LYS A 104 -10.11 11.87 -15.63
C LYS A 104 -11.36 12.36 -14.92
N LYS A 105 -11.74 13.62 -15.13
CA LYS A 105 -12.96 14.19 -14.55
C LYS A 105 -14.21 13.41 -14.98
N LYS A 106 -14.26 12.96 -16.22
CA LYS A 106 -15.31 12.09 -16.72
C LYS A 106 -15.35 10.78 -15.97
N TYR A 107 -14.22 10.09 -15.83
CA TYR A 107 -14.16 8.79 -15.11
C TYR A 107 -14.51 8.93 -13.63
N VAL A 108 -14.06 9.97 -12.96
CA VAL A 108 -14.48 10.27 -11.57
C VAL A 108 -15.99 10.47 -11.49
N SER A 109 -16.59 11.21 -12.45
CA SER A 109 -18.03 11.42 -12.52
C SER A 109 -18.81 10.12 -12.77
N GLU A 110 -18.29 9.23 -13.64
CA GLU A 110 -18.86 7.91 -13.89
C GLU A 110 -18.77 7.02 -12.65
N TYR A 111 -17.63 7.02 -11.97
CA TYR A 111 -17.40 6.25 -10.73
C TYR A 111 -18.35 6.64 -9.59
N LEU A 112 -18.55 7.94 -9.39
CA LEU A 112 -19.49 8.44 -8.39
C LEU A 112 -20.95 8.01 -8.62
N LYS A 113 -21.33 7.69 -9.86
CA LYS A 113 -22.68 7.21 -10.21
C LYS A 113 -22.86 5.69 -10.07
N MET A 114 -21.78 4.96 -9.81
CA MET A 114 -21.87 3.50 -9.69
C MET A 114 -22.62 3.07 -8.44
N ASP A 115 -23.30 1.93 -8.54
CA ASP A 115 -24.02 1.28 -7.42
C ASP A 115 -23.05 0.45 -6.55
N ILE A 116 -22.19 1.16 -5.84
CA ILE A 116 -21.23 0.62 -4.85
C ILE A 116 -21.29 1.48 -3.58
N PRO A 117 -20.83 0.98 -2.43
CA PRO A 117 -20.91 1.73 -1.16
C PRO A 117 -20.33 3.14 -1.27
N GLU A 118 -21.11 4.12 -0.80
CA GLU A 118 -20.75 5.54 -0.92
C GLU A 118 -19.49 5.90 -0.15
N ASP A 119 -19.28 5.29 1.03
CA ASP A 119 -18.06 5.46 1.82
C ASP A 119 -16.82 4.92 1.09
N ARG A 120 -16.94 3.78 0.38
CA ARG A 120 -15.86 3.26 -0.47
C ARG A 120 -15.51 4.25 -1.57
N LYS A 121 -16.51 4.74 -2.31
CA LYS A 121 -16.26 5.71 -3.40
C LYS A 121 -15.49 6.91 -2.92
N ASN A 122 -15.96 7.52 -1.83
CA ASN A 122 -15.33 8.71 -1.29
C ASN A 122 -13.96 8.41 -0.66
N PHE A 123 -13.76 7.23 -0.04
CA PHE A 123 -12.46 6.84 0.49
C PHE A 123 -11.42 6.66 -0.61
N VAL A 124 -11.76 5.92 -1.66
CA VAL A 124 -10.86 5.69 -2.81
C VAL A 124 -10.47 7.03 -3.44
N LEU A 125 -11.45 7.89 -3.75
CA LEU A 125 -11.16 9.20 -4.36
C LEU A 125 -10.36 10.11 -3.42
N GLY A 126 -10.65 10.13 -2.13
CA GLY A 126 -9.91 10.92 -1.16
C GLY A 126 -8.47 10.47 -1.01
N ARG A 127 -8.22 9.13 -0.99
CA ARG A 127 -6.88 8.56 -0.95
C ARG A 127 -6.09 8.89 -2.21
N ASP A 128 -6.71 8.78 -3.38
CA ASP A 128 -6.06 9.08 -4.64
C ASP A 128 -5.69 10.55 -4.76
N PHE A 129 -6.58 11.45 -4.35
CA PHE A 129 -6.28 12.89 -4.31
C PHE A 129 -5.26 13.29 -3.24
N TRP A 130 -5.01 12.46 -2.23
CA TRP A 130 -4.03 12.76 -1.18
C TRP A 130 -2.60 12.84 -1.74
N ASN A 131 -2.29 12.05 -2.73
CA ASN A 131 -0.95 11.97 -3.32
C ASN A 131 -0.55 13.25 -4.09
N TYR A 132 -1.49 14.20 -4.32
CA TYR A 132 -1.25 15.42 -5.09
C TYR A 132 -1.64 16.67 -4.32
N SER A 133 -0.64 17.49 -3.97
CA SER A 133 -0.79 18.73 -3.18
C SER A 133 -1.80 19.72 -3.78
N GLU A 134 -1.94 19.74 -5.10
CA GLU A 134 -2.83 20.64 -5.83
C GLU A 134 -4.34 20.39 -5.60
N ASN A 135 -4.70 19.22 -5.05
CA ASN A 135 -6.09 18.81 -4.85
C ASN A 135 -6.49 18.68 -3.37
N LYS A 136 -5.81 19.41 -2.47
CA LYS A 136 -6.04 19.35 -1.01
C LYS A 136 -7.50 19.57 -0.62
N GLU A 137 -8.19 20.53 -1.28
CA GLU A 137 -9.62 20.81 -1.03
C GLU A 137 -10.50 19.61 -1.43
N LYS A 138 -10.28 19.01 -2.60
CA LYS A 138 -11.03 17.85 -3.07
C LYS A 138 -10.82 16.62 -2.19
N LYS A 139 -9.58 16.36 -1.79
CA LYS A 139 -9.27 15.33 -0.82
C LYS A 139 -10.09 15.49 0.46
N ASN A 140 -10.05 16.68 1.04
CA ASN A 140 -10.76 16.99 2.27
C ASN A 140 -12.28 16.84 2.10
N GLU A 141 -12.85 17.26 0.98
CA GLU A 141 -14.27 17.06 0.66
C GLU A 141 -14.68 15.59 0.72
N TYR A 142 -13.89 14.71 0.09
CA TYR A 142 -14.16 13.27 0.08
C TYR A 142 -13.97 12.64 1.46
N PHE A 143 -12.91 12.97 2.18
CA PHE A 143 -12.67 12.46 3.53
C PHE A 143 -13.75 12.89 4.52
N GLU A 144 -14.21 14.14 4.46
CA GLU A 144 -15.33 14.60 5.29
C GLU A 144 -16.64 13.85 4.99
N LYS A 145 -16.89 13.47 3.74
CA LYS A 145 -18.03 12.62 3.39
C LYS A 145 -17.90 11.24 4.03
N VAL A 146 -16.71 10.60 3.94
CA VAL A 146 -16.47 9.29 4.59
C VAL A 146 -16.71 9.39 6.10
N LYS A 147 -16.14 10.37 6.78
CA LYS A 147 -16.29 10.55 8.24
C LYS A 147 -17.75 10.67 8.67
N LYS A 148 -18.62 11.26 7.83
CA LYS A 148 -20.04 11.45 8.14
C LYS A 148 -20.88 10.18 7.98
N ILE A 149 -20.51 9.28 7.07
CA ILE A 149 -21.38 8.16 6.69
C ILE A 149 -20.80 6.78 7.01
N SER A 150 -19.48 6.65 7.18
CA SER A 150 -18.82 5.37 7.36
C SER A 150 -18.68 4.97 8.83
N ASN A 151 -18.87 3.69 9.10
CA ASN A 151 -18.47 3.03 10.35
C ASN A 151 -17.26 2.11 10.16
N ASN A 152 -16.64 2.12 8.99
CA ASN A 152 -15.46 1.35 8.67
C ASN A 152 -14.23 1.96 9.38
N GLN A 153 -13.78 1.32 10.45
CA GLN A 153 -12.67 1.82 11.25
C GLN A 153 -11.35 1.88 10.49
N TYR A 154 -11.14 1.02 9.50
CA TYR A 154 -9.96 1.11 8.65
C TYR A 154 -9.95 2.43 7.85
N TYR A 155 -11.08 2.81 7.22
CA TYR A 155 -11.18 4.09 6.52
C TYR A 155 -10.96 5.27 7.45
N LEU A 156 -11.66 5.27 8.60
CA LEU A 156 -11.60 6.39 9.54
C LEU A 156 -10.20 6.60 10.11
N LYS A 157 -9.50 5.52 10.50
CA LYS A 157 -8.13 5.61 11.03
C LYS A 157 -7.11 5.98 9.95
N THR A 158 -7.28 5.47 8.72
CA THR A 158 -6.44 5.84 7.59
C THR A 158 -6.58 7.32 7.23
N ILE A 159 -7.81 7.86 7.24
CA ILE A 159 -8.06 9.28 7.04
C ILE A 159 -7.41 10.12 8.15
N ASP A 160 -7.63 9.74 9.41
CA ASP A 160 -7.04 10.43 10.56
C ASP A 160 -5.51 10.45 10.50
N PHE A 161 -4.90 9.34 10.10
CA PHE A 161 -3.46 9.27 9.88
C PHE A 161 -3.00 10.24 8.77
N PHE A 162 -3.65 10.25 7.61
CA PHE A 162 -3.24 11.11 6.50
C PHE A 162 -3.44 12.59 6.79
N GLU A 163 -4.52 12.95 7.46
CA GLU A 163 -4.78 14.35 7.86
C GLU A 163 -3.74 14.81 8.90
N TYR A 164 -3.45 13.95 9.88
CA TYR A 164 -2.46 14.25 10.90
C TYR A 164 -1.05 14.38 10.27
N LEU A 165 -0.67 13.43 9.43
CA LEU A 165 0.62 13.47 8.72
C LEU A 165 0.76 14.75 7.88
N SER A 166 -0.27 15.12 7.12
CA SER A 166 -0.27 16.31 6.28
C SER A 166 -0.10 17.61 7.11
N LYS A 167 -0.78 17.68 8.26
CA LYS A 167 -0.70 18.82 9.19
C LYS A 167 0.69 18.92 9.83
N GLU A 168 1.20 17.79 10.33
CA GLU A 168 2.45 17.83 11.10
C GLU A 168 3.70 17.94 10.22
N THR A 169 3.66 17.47 8.98
CA THR A 169 4.76 17.70 8.02
C THR A 169 4.92 19.17 7.63
N GLU A 170 3.85 19.96 7.65
CA GLU A 170 3.93 21.42 7.49
C GLU A 170 4.58 22.07 8.72
N ASN A 171 4.18 21.66 9.92
CA ASN A 171 4.67 22.21 11.19
C ASN A 171 6.14 21.83 11.49
N ILE A 172 6.57 20.60 11.16
CA ILE A 172 7.96 20.14 11.37
C ILE A 172 8.97 21.00 10.61
N LYS A 173 8.60 21.54 9.46
CA LYS A 173 9.49 22.42 8.66
C LYS A 173 9.73 23.76 9.31
N GLU A 174 8.81 24.23 10.15
CA GLU A 174 8.85 25.58 10.74
C GLU A 174 9.56 25.61 12.11
N ASP A 175 9.41 24.59 12.95
CA ASP A 175 9.76 24.65 14.37
C ASP A 175 11.23 24.31 14.71
N GLY A 176 11.89 23.48 13.93
CA GLY A 176 13.31 23.11 14.13
C GLY A 176 13.67 22.51 15.51
N ASN A 177 12.66 22.23 16.39
CA ASN A 177 12.87 21.74 17.75
C ASN A 177 12.92 20.20 17.78
N PRO A 178 14.08 19.57 18.09
CA PRO A 178 14.22 18.10 18.02
C PRO A 178 13.28 17.34 18.96
N LYS A 179 12.98 17.91 20.14
CA LYS A 179 12.09 17.26 21.12
C LYS A 179 10.65 17.24 20.64
N LEU A 180 10.19 18.34 20.07
CA LEU A 180 8.83 18.42 19.50
C LEU A 180 8.71 17.54 18.25
N MET A 181 9.73 17.52 17.41
CA MET A 181 9.80 16.63 16.25
C MET A 181 9.66 15.15 16.68
N LYS A 182 10.40 14.72 17.69
CA LYS A 182 10.33 13.34 18.21
C LYS A 182 8.91 13.03 18.71
N GLN A 183 8.28 13.92 19.51
CA GLN A 183 6.92 13.72 19.99
C GLN A 183 5.93 13.55 18.83
N LYS A 184 5.99 14.39 17.81
CA LYS A 184 5.11 14.30 16.63
C LYS A 184 5.30 12.98 15.86
N ILE A 185 6.53 12.50 15.74
CA ILE A 185 6.83 11.22 15.10
C ILE A 185 6.29 10.05 15.93
N ASP A 186 6.40 10.10 17.25
CA ASP A 186 5.80 9.09 18.13
C ASP A 186 4.27 9.04 17.97
N GLU A 187 3.61 10.19 17.85
CA GLU A 187 2.17 10.29 17.61
C GLU A 187 1.78 9.73 16.22
N ILE A 188 2.55 10.04 15.17
CA ILE A 188 2.35 9.48 13.82
C ILE A 188 2.50 7.95 13.86
N THR A 189 3.54 7.47 14.52
CA THR A 189 3.82 6.03 14.68
C THR A 189 2.68 5.33 15.41
N GLN A 190 2.13 5.93 16.46
CA GLN A 190 0.97 5.39 17.18
C GLN A 190 -0.25 5.22 16.26
N LYS A 191 -0.54 6.22 15.41
CA LYS A 191 -1.65 6.14 14.45
C LYS A 191 -1.43 5.03 13.42
N MET A 192 -0.21 4.85 12.96
CA MET A 192 0.16 3.74 12.06
C MET A 192 -0.05 2.38 12.75
N ASP A 193 0.38 2.23 14.00
CA ASP A 193 0.20 0.99 14.76
C ASP A 193 -1.28 0.66 14.99
N GLU A 194 -2.17 1.65 15.07
CA GLU A 194 -3.61 1.41 15.15
C GLU A 194 -4.19 0.86 13.84
N ILE A 195 -3.67 1.28 12.70
CA ILE A 195 -4.06 0.74 11.39
C ILE A 195 -3.46 -0.65 11.23
N ASP A 196 -2.19 -0.86 11.57
CA ASP A 196 -1.52 -2.16 11.51
C ASP A 196 -2.27 -3.23 12.31
N LYS A 197 -2.83 -2.89 13.49
CA LYS A 197 -3.68 -3.81 14.27
C LYS A 197 -4.93 -4.27 13.52
N ILE A 198 -5.48 -3.42 12.65
CA ILE A 198 -6.60 -3.82 11.78
C ILE A 198 -6.09 -4.74 10.67
N LEU A 199 -4.98 -4.36 10.02
CA LEU A 199 -4.40 -5.08 8.89
C LEU A 199 -3.77 -6.44 9.29
N ASP A 200 -3.43 -6.64 10.55
CA ASP A 200 -2.95 -7.93 11.09
C ASP A 200 -4.09 -8.84 11.58
N ASN A 201 -5.33 -8.34 11.64
CA ASN A 201 -6.47 -9.08 12.17
C ASN A 201 -7.40 -9.58 11.06
N LYS A 202 -7.33 -10.88 10.77
CA LYS A 202 -8.10 -11.53 9.71
C LYS A 202 -9.62 -11.29 9.80
N ASN A 203 -10.19 -11.29 11.00
CA ASN A 203 -11.61 -11.01 11.18
C ASN A 203 -11.98 -9.57 10.81
N LEU A 204 -11.06 -8.62 11.06
CA LEU A 204 -11.25 -7.23 10.67
C LEU A 204 -11.02 -7.03 9.17
N LEU A 205 -10.07 -7.74 8.56
CA LEU A 205 -9.89 -7.74 7.11
C LEU A 205 -11.17 -8.21 6.41
N GLU A 206 -11.74 -9.33 6.83
CA GLU A 206 -13.00 -9.83 6.30
C GLU A 206 -14.15 -8.84 6.53
N LYS A 207 -14.31 -8.36 7.77
CA LYS A 207 -15.35 -7.39 8.14
C LYS A 207 -15.31 -6.11 7.28
N TYR A 208 -14.11 -5.61 7.01
CA TYR A 208 -13.91 -4.37 6.24
C TYR A 208 -13.65 -4.62 4.76
N ARG A 209 -13.72 -5.89 4.32
CA ARG A 209 -13.49 -6.32 2.94
C ARG A 209 -12.14 -5.85 2.38
N ILE A 210 -11.10 -6.00 3.20
CA ILE A 210 -9.72 -5.75 2.81
C ILE A 210 -9.12 -7.10 2.43
N SER A 211 -8.51 -7.22 1.24
CA SER A 211 -7.82 -8.44 0.87
C SER A 211 -6.45 -8.55 1.57
N ASP A 212 -5.92 -9.78 1.64
CA ASP A 212 -4.57 -10.01 2.20
C ASP A 212 -3.51 -9.22 1.45
N GLU A 213 -3.66 -9.06 0.12
CA GLU A 213 -2.75 -8.29 -0.72
C GLU A 213 -2.84 -6.78 -0.47
N GLU A 214 -4.07 -6.24 -0.32
CA GLU A 214 -4.26 -4.83 0.04
C GLU A 214 -3.67 -4.55 1.43
N ALA A 215 -3.98 -5.41 2.41
CA ALA A 215 -3.45 -5.27 3.77
C ALA A 215 -1.92 -5.25 3.77
N TYR A 216 -1.30 -6.15 3.01
CA TYR A 216 0.14 -6.21 2.91
C TYR A 216 0.74 -4.99 2.18
N SER A 217 0.11 -4.52 1.10
CA SER A 217 0.54 -3.31 0.39
C SER A 217 0.48 -2.06 1.26
N ASP A 218 -0.60 -1.91 2.01
CA ASP A 218 -0.76 -0.77 2.92
C ASP A 218 0.26 -0.82 4.07
N GLN A 219 0.54 -1.99 4.64
CA GLN A 219 1.57 -2.15 5.66
C GLN A 219 2.97 -1.80 5.14
N LEU A 220 3.28 -2.15 3.88
CA LEU A 220 4.52 -1.72 3.24
C LEU A 220 4.59 -0.19 3.13
N THR A 221 3.50 0.44 2.71
CA THR A 221 3.40 1.91 2.59
C THR A 221 3.58 2.60 3.94
N PHE A 222 2.89 2.15 4.98
CA PHE A 222 3.04 2.69 6.32
C PHE A 222 4.44 2.46 6.89
N PHE A 223 5.02 1.29 6.63
CA PHE A 223 6.41 1.03 7.03
C PHE A 223 7.38 2.03 6.37
N MET A 224 7.23 2.31 5.07
CA MET A 224 8.09 3.29 4.38
C MET A 224 7.98 4.67 5.03
N VAL A 225 6.77 5.15 5.27
CA VAL A 225 6.54 6.45 5.93
C VAL A 225 7.16 6.46 7.32
N GLY A 226 6.89 5.46 8.14
CA GLY A 226 7.45 5.32 9.49
C GLY A 226 8.97 5.19 9.51
N GLY A 227 9.54 4.45 8.55
CA GLY A 227 10.99 4.30 8.40
C GLY A 227 11.70 5.61 8.07
N ILE A 228 11.14 6.39 7.14
CA ILE A 228 11.66 7.74 6.82
C ILE A 228 11.60 8.64 8.05
N LEU A 229 10.48 8.66 8.78
CA LEU A 229 10.31 9.48 9.97
C LEU A 229 11.32 9.10 11.07
N LYS A 230 11.53 7.81 11.32
CA LYS A 230 12.55 7.33 12.28
C LYS A 230 13.96 7.69 11.85
N ALA A 231 14.26 7.53 10.56
CA ALA A 231 15.56 7.93 10.01
C ALA A 231 15.85 9.42 10.22
N VAL A 232 14.87 10.29 9.97
CA VAL A 232 14.98 11.74 10.15
C VAL A 232 15.24 12.13 11.63
N THR A 233 14.73 11.35 12.59
CA THR A 233 15.02 11.58 14.03
C THR A 233 16.27 10.88 14.55
N GLY A 234 17.01 10.18 13.70
CA GLY A 234 18.21 9.42 14.10
C GLY A 234 17.90 8.10 14.81
N ASP A 235 16.64 7.65 14.85
CA ASP A 235 16.25 6.33 15.38
C ASP A 235 16.45 5.23 14.30
N THR A 236 17.71 5.05 13.91
CA THR A 236 18.08 4.03 12.92
C THR A 236 17.87 2.62 13.45
N GLU A 237 18.07 2.39 14.75
CA GLU A 237 17.81 1.09 15.37
C GLU A 237 16.32 0.73 15.32
N GLY A 238 15.43 1.65 15.65
CA GLY A 238 14.00 1.46 15.54
C GLY A 238 13.55 1.18 14.12
N MET A 239 14.08 1.91 13.13
CA MET A 239 13.82 1.69 11.71
C MET A 239 14.23 0.27 11.27
N VAL A 240 15.46 -0.16 11.59
CA VAL A 240 15.98 -1.49 11.21
C VAL A 240 15.20 -2.61 11.89
N ASN A 241 14.84 -2.45 13.17
CA ASN A 241 14.06 -3.44 13.90
C ASN A 241 12.65 -3.58 13.34
N ASP A 242 11.97 -2.48 13.03
CA ASP A 242 10.65 -2.50 12.40
C ASP A 242 10.71 -3.17 11.02
N PHE A 243 11.71 -2.84 10.23
CA PHE A 243 11.91 -3.47 8.93
C PHE A 243 12.04 -4.99 9.05
N ILE A 244 12.91 -5.45 9.96
CA ILE A 244 13.13 -6.87 10.16
C ILE A 244 11.84 -7.58 10.61
N ASN A 245 11.12 -6.99 11.56
CA ASN A 245 9.97 -7.62 12.19
C ASN A 245 8.70 -7.51 11.34
N LYS A 246 8.41 -6.35 10.78
CA LYS A 246 7.15 -6.07 10.07
C LYS A 246 7.21 -6.48 8.59
N ILE A 247 8.39 -6.49 7.97
CA ILE A 247 8.53 -6.75 6.54
C ILE A 247 9.34 -8.03 6.26
N ALA A 248 10.63 -8.06 6.61
CA ALA A 248 11.53 -9.12 6.18
C ALA A 248 11.12 -10.51 6.74
N ASN A 249 10.72 -10.57 8.00
CA ASN A 249 10.31 -11.79 8.69
C ASN A 249 8.80 -12.05 8.60
N LYS A 250 7.99 -11.14 8.03
CA LYS A 250 6.54 -11.34 7.92
C LYS A 250 6.25 -12.54 7.05
N LYS A 251 5.51 -13.50 7.61
CA LYS A 251 5.00 -14.64 6.85
C LYS A 251 3.81 -14.18 6.04
N ILE A 252 3.92 -14.26 4.72
CA ILE A 252 2.84 -14.01 3.77
C ILE A 252 2.53 -15.30 3.04
N SER A 253 1.29 -15.46 2.58
CA SER A 253 0.90 -16.61 1.77
C SER A 253 1.63 -16.60 0.43
N LYS A 254 1.67 -17.75 -0.25
CA LYS A 254 2.27 -17.84 -1.58
C LYS A 254 1.53 -16.94 -2.58
N GLU A 255 0.22 -16.88 -2.47
CA GLU A 255 -0.66 -16.06 -3.29
C GLU A 255 -0.32 -14.56 -3.13
N VAL A 256 -0.19 -14.08 -1.89
CA VAL A 256 0.22 -12.69 -1.60
C VAL A 256 1.63 -12.43 -2.12
N ALA A 257 2.56 -13.37 -1.99
CA ALA A 257 3.93 -13.23 -2.48
C ALA A 257 4.00 -13.16 -4.02
N GLU A 258 3.16 -13.94 -4.71
CA GLU A 258 3.06 -13.92 -6.17
C GLU A 258 2.40 -12.64 -6.69
N TYR A 259 1.44 -12.09 -5.96
CA TYR A 259 0.75 -10.85 -6.30
C TYR A 259 1.62 -9.62 -6.01
N ASN A 260 2.36 -9.64 -4.91
CA ASN A 260 3.22 -8.56 -4.43
C ASN A 260 4.71 -8.96 -4.48
N LYS A 261 5.31 -8.95 -5.65
CA LYS A 261 6.78 -9.04 -5.79
C LYS A 261 7.52 -7.87 -5.11
N ASN A 262 6.76 -6.87 -4.70
CA ASN A 262 7.23 -5.67 -4.00
C ASN A 262 7.98 -5.97 -2.68
N LYS A 263 7.73 -7.10 -2.00
CA LYS A 263 8.46 -7.44 -0.76
C LYS A 263 9.97 -7.49 -0.99
N GLU A 264 10.39 -8.14 -2.06
CA GLU A 264 11.80 -8.28 -2.41
C GLU A 264 12.40 -6.92 -2.79
N MET A 265 11.71 -6.17 -3.64
CA MET A 265 12.08 -4.81 -4.04
C MET A 265 12.20 -3.89 -2.81
N MET A 266 11.18 -3.87 -1.97
CA MET A 266 11.16 -3.05 -0.75
C MET A 266 12.27 -3.44 0.21
N THR A 267 12.54 -4.75 0.35
CA THR A 267 13.65 -5.22 1.19
C THR A 267 14.99 -4.72 0.67
N VAL A 268 15.24 -4.83 -0.63
CA VAL A 268 16.48 -4.36 -1.26
C VAL A 268 16.59 -2.84 -1.17
N MET A 269 15.53 -2.09 -1.50
CA MET A 269 15.51 -0.63 -1.40
C MET A 269 15.75 -0.15 0.04
N THR A 270 15.13 -0.79 1.03
CA THR A 270 15.33 -0.41 2.44
C THR A 270 16.76 -0.65 2.90
N ILE A 271 17.37 -1.78 2.49
CA ILE A 271 18.78 -2.06 2.77
C ILE A 271 19.67 -0.99 2.13
N GLN A 272 19.42 -0.65 0.87
CA GLN A 272 20.21 0.37 0.16
C GLN A 272 20.02 1.76 0.78
N MET A 273 18.80 2.15 1.12
CA MET A 273 18.52 3.39 1.82
C MET A 273 19.23 3.44 3.17
N ALA A 274 19.11 2.39 3.98
CA ALA A 274 19.80 2.33 5.26
C ALA A 274 21.34 2.44 5.11
N MET A 275 21.91 1.80 4.09
CA MET A 275 23.34 1.88 3.79
C MET A 275 23.77 3.24 3.23
N ALA A 276 22.94 3.86 2.37
CA ALA A 276 23.19 5.18 1.79
C ALA A 276 23.05 6.31 2.83
N PHE A 277 22.11 6.17 3.76
CA PHE A 277 21.86 7.15 4.81
C PHE A 277 22.81 7.04 6.02
N LYS A 278 23.73 6.06 6.01
CA LYS A 278 24.75 5.87 7.06
C LYS A 278 25.53 7.16 7.39
N GLY A 279 25.68 8.07 6.43
CA GLY A 279 26.34 9.37 6.62
C GLY A 279 25.42 10.56 6.85
N PHE A 280 24.08 10.40 6.66
CA PHE A 280 23.13 11.52 6.71
C PHE A 280 22.36 11.61 8.03
N PHE A 281 22.06 10.47 8.68
CA PHE A 281 21.15 10.37 9.82
C PHE A 281 21.81 9.83 11.10
N GLY A 282 23.13 9.78 11.16
CA GLY A 282 23.88 9.23 12.28
C GLY A 282 24.55 7.90 11.96
N GLU A 283 25.49 7.50 12.80
CA GLU A 283 26.21 6.24 12.62
C GLU A 283 25.32 5.06 13.05
N MET A 284 25.03 4.19 12.11
CA MET A 284 24.43 2.88 12.42
C MET A 284 25.46 2.06 13.22
N SER A 285 24.99 1.38 14.26
CA SER A 285 25.85 0.47 15.03
C SER A 285 26.30 -0.72 14.17
N GLU A 286 27.47 -1.30 14.48
CA GLU A 286 27.96 -2.52 13.82
C GLU A 286 26.93 -3.67 13.86
N LYS A 287 26.14 -3.74 14.93
CA LYS A 287 25.08 -4.73 15.09
C LYS A 287 23.95 -4.55 14.06
N GLU A 288 23.56 -3.31 13.79
CA GLU A 288 22.52 -2.99 12.78
C GLU A 288 23.03 -3.26 11.37
N ILE A 289 24.25 -2.85 11.07
CA ILE A 289 24.92 -3.15 9.81
C ILE A 289 24.98 -4.65 9.57
N THR A 290 25.44 -5.42 10.56
CA THR A 290 25.50 -6.89 10.48
C THR A 290 24.13 -7.54 10.20
N LYS A 291 23.03 -7.00 10.79
CA LYS A 291 21.68 -7.50 10.51
C LYS A 291 21.26 -7.26 9.06
N LEU A 292 21.52 -6.05 8.54
CA LEU A 292 21.20 -5.70 7.15
C LEU A 292 22.04 -6.48 6.15
N GLU A 293 23.34 -6.65 6.42
CA GLU A 293 24.22 -7.48 5.57
C GLU A 293 23.77 -8.93 5.50
N LYS A 294 23.32 -9.52 6.62
CA LYS A 294 22.76 -10.87 6.63
C LYS A 294 21.50 -10.99 5.78
N LEU A 295 20.64 -9.94 5.79
CA LEU A 295 19.46 -9.90 4.93
C LEU A 295 19.85 -9.71 3.46
N ALA A 296 20.77 -8.79 3.15
CA ALA A 296 21.29 -8.59 1.82
C ALA A 296 21.89 -9.87 1.24
N LYS A 297 22.67 -10.61 2.05
CA LYS A 297 23.23 -11.90 1.64
C LYS A 297 22.18 -12.95 1.30
N LYS A 298 21.02 -12.98 1.98
CA LYS A 298 19.92 -13.89 1.65
C LYS A 298 19.23 -13.53 0.33
N LEU A 299 19.32 -12.29 -0.10
CA LEU A 299 18.66 -11.77 -1.29
C LEU A 299 19.61 -11.66 -2.49
N GLN A 300 20.94 -11.85 -2.30
CA GLN A 300 21.96 -11.63 -3.34
C GLN A 300 21.76 -12.44 -4.63
N ASP A 301 21.10 -13.59 -4.52
CA ASP A 301 20.83 -14.47 -5.66
C ASP A 301 19.50 -14.15 -6.36
N THR A 302 18.68 -13.25 -5.80
CA THR A 302 17.41 -12.85 -6.42
C THR A 302 17.66 -11.95 -7.63
N GLU A 303 16.80 -12.07 -8.64
CA GLU A 303 16.85 -11.22 -9.85
C GLU A 303 16.72 -9.73 -9.50
N MET A 304 15.88 -9.42 -8.51
CA MET A 304 15.66 -8.05 -8.04
C MET A 304 16.94 -7.44 -7.45
N TYR A 305 17.65 -8.17 -6.59
CA TYR A 305 18.91 -7.69 -6.00
C TYR A 305 19.97 -7.43 -7.07
N LYS A 306 20.09 -8.34 -8.04
CA LYS A 306 21.03 -8.20 -9.16
C LYS A 306 20.72 -6.96 -9.99
N ARG A 307 19.45 -6.71 -10.32
CA ARG A 307 19.02 -5.54 -11.10
C ARG A 307 19.34 -4.22 -10.40
N ILE A 308 18.98 -4.08 -9.12
CA ILE A 308 19.20 -2.84 -8.36
C ILE A 308 20.69 -2.56 -8.20
N ASN A 309 21.53 -3.60 -8.02
CA ASN A 309 22.98 -3.41 -7.93
C ASN A 309 23.64 -3.10 -9.29
N MET A 310 23.07 -3.59 -10.41
CA MET A 310 23.57 -3.25 -11.75
C MET A 310 23.32 -1.76 -12.09
N THR A 311 22.16 -1.22 -11.73
CA THR A 311 21.87 0.22 -11.92
C THR A 311 22.81 1.10 -11.12
N SER A 312 23.12 0.75 -9.88
CA SER A 312 24.05 1.52 -9.03
C SER A 312 25.52 1.51 -9.51
N VAL A 313 25.92 0.49 -10.28
CA VAL A 313 27.27 0.39 -10.87
C VAL A 313 27.36 1.20 -12.17
N ASN A 314 26.30 1.23 -12.97
CA ASN A 314 26.27 1.99 -14.22
C ASN A 314 26.27 3.51 -13.97
N ASP A 315 25.59 4.00 -12.94
CA ASP A 315 25.58 5.42 -12.57
C ASP A 315 26.98 5.91 -12.10
N LYS A 316 27.77 5.03 -11.47
CA LYS A 316 29.16 5.37 -11.09
C LYS A 316 30.13 5.42 -12.27
N ASN A 317 29.81 4.74 -13.36
CA ASN A 317 30.67 4.73 -14.57
C ASN A 317 30.32 5.85 -15.56
N ASN A 318 29.11 6.41 -15.49
CA ASN A 318 28.68 7.54 -16.36
C ASN A 318 28.97 8.92 -15.75
N GLY A 319 29.52 8.97 -14.55
CA GLY A 319 29.90 10.21 -13.85
C GLY A 319 31.41 10.55 -13.90
N LYS A 320 32.15 9.99 -14.89
CA LYS A 320 33.55 10.35 -15.15
C LYS A 320 33.70 11.07 -16.49
#